data_df0bb4ec3fe74ef82c84885010b1bcf9
#
_entry.id   df0bb4ec3fe74ef82c84885010b1bcf9
#
_cell.length_a   1.000
_cell.length_b   1.000
_cell.length_c   1.000
_cell.angle_alpha   90.00
_cell.angle_beta   90.00
_cell.angle_gamma   90.00
#
_symmetry.space_group_name_H-M   'P 1'
#
loop_
_entity.id
_entity.type
_entity.pdbx_description
1 polymer ?
#
loop_
_entity_poly.entity_id
_entity_poly.type
_entity_poly.pdbx_seq_one_letter_code
_entity_poly.pdbx_strand_id
1 'polypeptide(L)' 'IEDKITTLEQEIKNFEDDFSKNNPTEETLNLYKAKQTELETIMEEWENLNTSIN' A
#
# COMPACT_ATOMS: atom_id res chain seq x y z
N ILE A 1 11.06 8.85 3.02
CA ILE A 1 10.39 7.67 3.57
C ILE A 1 8.89 7.89 3.67
N GLU A 2 8.50 9.01 4.24
CA GLU A 2 7.08 9.34 4.34
C GLU A 2 6.44 9.50 2.97
N ASP A 3 7.20 10.02 2.02
CA ASP A 3 6.71 10.20 0.67
C ASP A 3 6.32 8.87 0.03
N LYS A 4 7.10 7.84 0.31
CA LYS A 4 6.82 6.53 -0.26
C LYS A 4 5.53 5.95 0.31
N ILE A 5 5.32 6.09 1.60
CA ILE A 5 4.09 5.63 2.23
C ILE A 5 2.90 6.39 1.66
N THR A 6 3.02 7.69 1.55
CA THR A 6 1.96 8.52 0.99
C THR A 6 1.63 8.11 -0.44
N THR A 7 2.68 7.86 -1.24
CA THR A 7 2.49 7.45 -2.62
C THR A 7 1.77 6.12 -2.71
N LEU A 8 2.16 5.15 -1.88
CA LEU A 8 1.52 3.84 -1.87
C LEU A 8 0.08 3.94 -1.42
N GLU A 9 -0.18 4.74 -0.40
CA GLU A 9 -1.55 4.93 0.06
C GLU A 9 -2.41 5.55 -1.03
N GLN A 10 -1.84 6.49 -1.76
CA GLN A 10 -2.55 7.13 -2.86
C GLN A 10 -2.87 6.13 -3.97
N GLU A 11 -1.91 5.30 -4.30
CA GLU A 11 -2.10 4.28 -5.32
C GLU A 11 -3.16 3.27 -4.92
N ILE A 12 -3.12 2.83 -3.67
CA ILE A 12 -4.11 1.89 -3.16
C ILE A 12 -5.50 2.50 -3.21
N LYS A 13 -5.61 3.75 -2.82
CA LYS A 13 -6.87 4.46 -2.87
C LYS A 13 -7.39 4.56 -4.30
N ASN A 14 -6.50 4.81 -5.24
CA ASN A 14 -6.87 4.87 -6.65
C ASN A 14 -7.41 3.54 -7.14
N PHE A 15 -6.80 2.43 -6.72
CA PHE A 15 -7.29 1.11 -7.06
C PHE A 15 -8.69 0.88 -6.48
N GLU A 16 -8.87 1.24 -5.23
CA GLU A 16 -10.16 1.07 -4.57
C GLU A 16 -11.26 1.87 -5.26
N ASP A 17 -10.91 3.07 -5.67
CA ASP A 17 -11.85 3.91 -6.39
C ASP A 17 -12.22 3.30 -7.73
N ASP A 18 -11.24 2.74 -8.41
CA ASP A 18 -11.44 2.07 -9.68
C ASP A 18 -12.31 0.84 -9.52
N PHE A 19 -12.09 0.06 -8.46
CA PHE A 19 -12.88 -1.12 -8.18
C PHE A 19 -14.35 -0.77 -7.92
N SER A 20 -14.58 0.39 -7.38
CA SER A 20 -15.92 0.88 -7.10
C SER A 20 -16.70 1.15 -8.39
N LYS A 21 -15.99 1.52 -9.44
CA LYS A 21 -16.59 1.87 -10.72
C LYS A 21 -16.65 0.70 -11.68
N ASN A 22 -15.64 -0.14 -11.65
CA ASN A 22 -15.51 -1.26 -12.60
C ASN A 22 -15.11 -2.52 -11.88
N ASN A 23 -15.51 -3.66 -12.43
CA ASN A 23 -15.07 -4.93 -11.88
C ASN A 23 -13.56 -5.06 -12.10
N PRO A 24 -12.82 -5.39 -11.03
CA PRO A 24 -11.39 -5.55 -11.16
C PRO A 24 -11.03 -6.81 -11.95
N THR A 25 -9.97 -6.71 -12.73
CA THR A 25 -9.42 -7.88 -13.40
C THR A 25 -8.48 -8.58 -12.41
N GLU A 26 -8.15 -9.83 -12.73
CA GLU A 26 -7.23 -10.59 -11.91
C GLU A 26 -5.88 -9.87 -11.81
N GLU A 27 -5.45 -9.31 -12.93
CA GLU A 27 -4.19 -8.57 -12.98
C GLU A 27 -4.21 -7.38 -12.03
N THR A 28 -5.30 -6.62 -12.07
CA THR A 28 -5.45 -5.44 -11.22
C THR A 28 -5.51 -5.84 -9.75
N LEU A 29 -6.20 -6.92 -9.44
CA LEU A 29 -6.28 -7.41 -8.07
C LEU A 29 -4.91 -7.82 -7.56
N ASN A 30 -4.11 -8.45 -8.40
CA ASN A 30 -2.75 -8.84 -8.02
C ASN A 30 -1.89 -7.61 -7.72
N LEU A 31 -2.01 -6.59 -8.54
CA LEU A 31 -1.29 -5.35 -8.32
C LEU A 31 -1.71 -4.68 -7.01
N TYR A 32 -3.01 -4.68 -6.76
CA TYR A 32 -3.55 -4.10 -5.55
C TYR A 32 -3.00 -4.80 -4.31
N LYS A 33 -3.01 -6.13 -4.34
CA LYS A 33 -2.49 -6.91 -3.22
C LYS A 33 -1.00 -6.68 -3.03
N ALA A 34 -0.26 -6.58 -4.12
CA ALA A 34 1.17 -6.31 -4.06
C ALA A 34 1.45 -4.95 -3.41
N LYS A 35 0.66 -3.96 -3.77
CA LYS A 35 0.82 -2.62 -3.18
C LYS A 35 0.50 -2.62 -1.70
N GLN A 36 -0.53 -3.34 -1.30
CA GLN A 36 -0.89 -3.43 0.11
C GLN A 36 0.20 -4.12 0.91
N THR A 37 0.76 -5.19 0.37
CA THR A 37 1.84 -5.90 1.04
C THR A 37 3.06 -5.01 1.19
N GLU A 38 3.38 -4.27 0.14
CA GLU A 38 4.52 -3.35 0.18
C GLU A 38 4.32 -2.28 1.25
N LEU A 39 3.12 -1.73 1.31
CA LEU A 39 2.81 -0.72 2.31
C LEU A 39 2.94 -1.29 3.73
N GLU A 40 2.40 -2.47 3.94
CA GLU A 40 2.50 -3.13 5.24
C GLU A 40 3.95 -3.37 5.64
N THR A 41 4.76 -3.80 4.69
CA THR A 41 6.17 -4.05 4.95
C THR A 41 6.88 -2.77 5.36
N ILE A 42 6.60 -1.69 4.66
CA ILE A 42 7.22 -0.40 4.97
C ILE A 42 6.79 0.09 6.35
N MET A 43 5.51 -0.05 6.65
CA MET A 43 4.99 0.36 7.95
C MET A 43 5.59 -0.47 9.08
N GLU A 44 5.78 -1.75 8.84
CA GLU A 44 6.43 -2.62 9.82
C GLU A 44 7.86 -2.19 10.09
N GLU A 45 8.59 -1.88 9.04
CA GLU A 45 9.95 -1.40 9.17
C GLU A 45 10.00 -0.10 9.95
N TRP A 46 9.04 0.76 9.70
CA TRP A 46 8.93 2.03 10.37
C TRP A 46 8.70 1.85 11.87
N GLU A 47 7.80 0.94 12.22
CA GLU A 47 7.51 0.63 13.60
C GLU A 47 8.72 0.03 14.30
N ASN A 48 9.42 -0.85 13.61
CA ASN A 48 10.63 -1.47 14.16
C ASN A 48 11.71 -0.44 14.44
N LEU A 49 11.86 0.51 13.53
CA LEU A 49 12.83 1.59 13.72
C LEU A 49 12.49 2.43 14.95
N ASN A 50 11.24 2.76 15.11
CA ASN A 50 10.78 3.53 16.26
C ASN A 50 11.00 2.78 17.56
N THR A 51 10.74 1.49 17.53
CA THR A 51 10.92 0.63 18.71
C THR A 51 12.39 0.48 19.05
N SER A 52 13.23 0.41 18.03
CA SER A 52 14.67 0.23 18.24
C SER A 52 15.36 1.42 18.90
N ILE A 53 14.75 2.57 18.79
CA ILE A 53 15.33 3.80 19.30
C ILE A 53 15.37 3.83 20.82
N ASN A 54 14.59 3.02 21.44
CA ASN A 54 14.61 2.92 22.89
C ASN A 54 15.98 2.41 23.37
#